data_cf56e56c646b5311926c4a350bf5c481
#
_entry.id   cf56e56c646b5311926c4a350bf5c481
#
_cell.length_a   1.000
_cell.length_b   1.000
_cell.length_c   1.000
_cell.angle_alpha   90.00
_cell.angle_beta   90.00
_cell.angle_gamma   90.00
#
_symmetry.space_group_name_H-M   'P 1'
#
loop_
_entity.id
_entity.type
_entity.pdbx_description
1 polymer ?
#
loop_
_entity_poly.entity_id
_entity_poly.type
_entity_poly.pdbx_seq_one_letter_code
_entity_poly.pdbx_strand_id
1 'polypeptide(L)'
;MLKIKKQAQSIYAFKETGGEVLNFQIEKDCLKLFSGEEILCQINDEIISNRYFKVKEVKLSDEKVCIFCHDGVYNYLLISCIGRHFKYTLGEGVADFLVLNDTAYVIYSEEGMFGSEENLPIAQLGLIKIDIFTGGITGLLDDSILETLIDVHTMSCNNKTIRILCYEDNGDDFTLDYDLTSKKVRNKVVINYTVDGLVSVGDNFYACYRNRIYQVNESMEIKEEIIIDKKVYDEASSISIGYSEVVLESENEFNIVQLSKL
;
A
#
# COMPACT_ATOMS: atom_id res chain seq x y z
N MET A 1 -4.45 9.22 19.34
CA MET A 1 -3.70 9.75 18.18
C MET A 1 -2.32 10.19 18.64
N LEU A 2 -1.28 9.70 18.00
CA LEU A 2 0.11 10.07 18.28
C LEU A 2 0.54 11.15 17.27
N LYS A 3 1.29 12.16 17.73
CA LYS A 3 1.84 13.21 16.88
C LYS A 3 3.36 13.11 16.83
N ILE A 4 3.93 13.08 15.63
CA ILE A 4 5.37 13.07 15.41
C ILE A 4 5.73 14.26 14.52
N LYS A 5 6.73 15.05 14.93
CA LYS A 5 7.21 16.19 14.14
C LYS A 5 7.87 15.70 12.85
N LYS A 6 7.44 16.27 11.71
CA LYS A 6 8.02 16.02 10.41
C LYS A 6 9.29 16.85 10.22
N GLN A 7 10.32 16.25 9.63
CA GLN A 7 11.53 16.92 9.18
C GLN A 7 11.55 16.98 7.65
N ALA A 8 12.36 17.85 7.07
CA ALA A 8 12.61 17.80 5.64
C ALA A 8 13.18 16.43 5.25
N GLN A 9 12.71 15.86 4.15
CA GLN A 9 13.11 14.54 3.66
C GLN A 9 12.84 13.40 4.66
N SER A 10 11.70 13.43 5.34
CA SER A 10 11.22 12.33 6.17
C SER A 10 10.00 11.67 5.55
N ILE A 11 9.84 10.38 5.81
CA ILE A 11 8.71 9.56 5.39
C ILE A 11 8.26 8.67 6.54
N TYR A 12 6.96 8.42 6.65
CA TYR A 12 6.46 7.43 7.59
C TYR A 12 6.59 6.03 6.99
N ALA A 13 7.27 5.15 7.71
CA ALA A 13 7.45 3.75 7.31
C ALA A 13 6.52 2.86 8.12
N PHE A 14 5.69 2.10 7.44
CA PHE A 14 4.73 1.19 8.06
C PHE A 14 5.39 -0.11 8.51
N LYS A 15 4.97 -0.61 9.68
CA LYS A 15 5.32 -1.93 10.25
C LYS A 15 4.05 -2.62 10.77
N GLU A 16 4.06 -3.94 10.87
CA GLU A 16 2.97 -4.70 11.49
C GLU A 16 2.69 -4.29 12.95
N THR A 17 3.73 -3.94 13.70
CA THR A 17 3.64 -3.62 15.14
C THR A 17 3.65 -2.14 15.46
N GLY A 18 3.43 -1.29 14.47
CA GLY A 18 3.51 0.15 14.56
C GLY A 18 4.70 0.69 13.78
N GLY A 19 4.48 1.76 13.01
CA GLY A 19 5.48 2.35 12.14
C GLY A 19 6.42 3.32 12.84
N GLU A 20 7.36 3.83 12.06
CA GLU A 20 8.33 4.84 12.51
C GLU A 20 8.57 5.89 11.44
N VAL A 21 9.05 7.06 11.86
CA VAL A 21 9.50 8.09 10.92
C VAL A 21 10.95 7.84 10.55
N LEU A 22 11.19 7.67 9.25
CA LEU A 22 12.52 7.55 8.67
C LEU A 22 12.93 8.86 8.02
N ASN A 23 14.21 9.17 8.09
CA ASN A 23 14.81 10.20 7.23
C ASN A 23 15.40 9.55 5.99
N PHE A 24 15.38 10.23 4.86
CA PHE A 24 16.03 9.73 3.66
C PHE A 24 16.92 10.80 3.03
N GLN A 25 17.93 10.33 2.33
CA GLN A 25 18.88 11.16 1.58
C GLN A 25 19.06 10.57 0.19
N ILE A 26 18.99 11.43 -0.81
CA ILE A 26 19.22 11.06 -2.21
C ILE A 26 20.47 11.79 -2.67
N GLU A 27 21.49 11.04 -3.06
CA GLU A 27 22.75 11.56 -3.59
C GLU A 27 23.10 10.82 -4.88
N LYS A 28 23.02 11.50 -6.03
CA LYS A 28 23.22 10.91 -7.35
C LYS A 28 22.28 9.71 -7.56
N ASP A 29 22.84 8.50 -7.63
CA ASP A 29 22.18 7.21 -7.85
C ASP A 29 21.99 6.41 -6.54
N CYS A 30 22.15 7.06 -5.41
CA CYS A 30 22.12 6.44 -4.09
C CYS A 30 20.96 6.98 -3.24
N LEU A 31 20.12 6.08 -2.75
CA LEU A 31 19.10 6.34 -1.73
C LEU A 31 19.56 5.73 -0.40
N LYS A 32 19.60 6.54 0.65
CA LYS A 32 19.83 6.08 2.02
C LYS A 32 18.61 6.34 2.86
N LEU A 33 18.22 5.37 3.68
CA LEU A 33 17.19 5.49 4.70
C LEU A 33 17.82 5.36 6.08
N PHE A 34 17.38 6.20 7.01
CA PHE A 34 17.90 6.29 8.35
C PHE A 34 16.79 6.14 9.38
N SER A 35 17.02 5.29 10.40
CA SER A 35 16.26 5.28 11.63
C SER A 35 17.12 6.00 12.69
N GLY A 36 16.72 7.24 13.06
CA GLY A 36 17.60 8.11 13.84
C GLY A 36 18.91 8.44 13.10
N GLU A 37 20.05 8.05 13.70
CA GLU A 37 21.40 8.23 13.11
C GLU A 37 21.91 6.96 12.40
N GLU A 38 21.20 5.85 12.50
CA GLU A 38 21.59 4.57 11.93
C GLU A 38 21.11 4.44 10.48
N ILE A 39 21.99 3.96 9.57
CA ILE A 39 21.62 3.63 8.22
C ILE A 39 20.86 2.30 8.22
N LEU A 40 19.56 2.36 7.94
CA LEU A 40 18.71 1.19 7.86
C LEU A 40 18.91 0.44 6.53
N CYS A 41 19.00 1.18 5.42
CA CYS A 41 19.39 0.63 4.13
C CYS A 41 20.04 1.67 3.22
N GLN A 42 20.83 1.18 2.27
CA GLN A 42 21.41 1.98 1.20
C GLN A 42 21.20 1.23 -0.12
N ILE A 43 20.58 1.88 -1.09
CA ILE A 43 20.32 1.33 -2.43
C ILE A 43 21.00 2.21 -3.46
N ASN A 44 21.78 1.59 -4.36
CA ASN A 44 22.38 2.26 -5.51
C ASN A 44 21.67 1.74 -6.76
N ASP A 45 21.00 2.63 -7.47
CA ASP A 45 20.30 2.31 -8.72
C ASP A 45 20.18 3.56 -9.60
N GLU A 46 20.33 3.41 -10.90
CA GLU A 46 20.28 4.51 -11.88
C GLU A 46 18.94 5.26 -11.88
N ILE A 47 17.83 4.60 -11.54
CA ILE A 47 16.52 5.25 -11.46
C ILE A 47 16.49 6.38 -10.41
N ILE A 48 17.32 6.29 -9.37
CA ILE A 48 17.39 7.26 -8.27
C ILE A 48 17.96 8.60 -8.79
N SER A 49 18.80 8.57 -9.81
CA SER A 49 19.36 9.79 -10.43
C SER A 49 18.35 10.54 -11.33
N ASN A 50 17.19 9.94 -11.60
CA ASN A 50 16.15 10.59 -12.37
C ASN A 50 15.58 11.79 -11.59
N ARG A 51 15.50 12.96 -12.27
CA ARG A 51 14.99 14.21 -11.64
C ARG A 51 13.55 14.12 -11.13
N TYR A 52 12.79 13.14 -11.60
CA TYR A 52 11.40 12.88 -11.19
C TYR A 52 11.27 11.76 -10.17
N PHE A 53 12.41 11.18 -9.75
CA PHE A 53 12.40 10.14 -8.75
C PHE A 53 11.77 10.61 -7.45
N LYS A 54 10.80 9.84 -6.96
CA LYS A 54 10.10 10.09 -5.68
C LYS A 54 9.88 8.78 -4.95
N VAL A 55 10.22 8.77 -3.68
CA VAL A 55 9.78 7.73 -2.74
C VAL A 55 8.32 8.03 -2.38
N LYS A 56 7.42 7.07 -2.60
CA LYS A 56 5.98 7.20 -2.31
C LYS A 56 5.62 6.58 -0.98
N GLU A 57 6.15 5.39 -0.72
CA GLU A 57 5.80 4.63 0.48
C GLU A 57 6.96 3.74 0.90
N VAL A 58 7.09 3.51 2.21
CA VAL A 58 8.04 2.56 2.79
C VAL A 58 7.31 1.62 3.72
N LYS A 59 7.51 0.33 3.50
CA LYS A 59 7.03 -0.75 4.40
C LYS A 59 8.23 -1.51 4.95
N LEU A 60 8.21 -1.75 6.24
CA LEU A 60 9.26 -2.48 6.95
C LEU A 60 8.69 -3.79 7.47
N SER A 61 9.41 -4.87 7.24
CA SER A 61 9.16 -6.15 7.88
C SER A 61 10.49 -6.73 8.34
N ASP A 62 10.51 -7.53 9.39
CA ASP A 62 11.67 -8.05 10.13
C ASP A 62 13.08 -7.70 9.61
N GLU A 63 13.43 -8.15 8.41
CA GLU A 63 14.76 -7.93 7.81
C GLU A 63 14.65 -7.27 6.42
N LYS A 64 13.49 -6.71 6.07
CA LYS A 64 13.23 -6.14 4.75
C LYS A 64 12.82 -4.67 4.85
N VAL A 65 13.40 -3.87 3.97
CA VAL A 65 12.97 -2.51 3.68
C VAL A 65 12.40 -2.50 2.28
N CYS A 66 11.09 -2.27 2.16
CA CYS A 66 10.37 -2.24 0.89
C CYS A 66 10.01 -0.82 0.56
N ILE A 67 10.50 -0.31 -0.55
CA ILE A 67 10.37 1.08 -0.98
C ILE A 67 9.58 1.10 -2.27
N PHE A 68 8.40 1.69 -2.23
CA PHE A 68 7.63 2.00 -3.43
C PHE A 68 8.02 3.38 -3.93
N CYS A 69 8.45 3.46 -5.17
CA CYS A 69 8.94 4.70 -5.77
C CYS A 69 8.51 4.82 -7.23
N HIS A 70 8.71 6.02 -7.78
CA HIS A 70 8.32 6.39 -9.13
C HIS A 70 9.39 7.29 -9.75
N ASP A 71 9.67 7.14 -11.03
CA ASP A 71 10.71 7.90 -11.74
C ASP A 71 10.17 8.96 -12.72
N GLY A 72 8.86 9.17 -12.72
CA GLY A 72 8.16 10.07 -13.63
C GLY A 72 7.42 9.32 -14.75
N VAL A 73 7.79 8.06 -15.00
CA VAL A 73 7.17 7.17 -16.00
C VAL A 73 6.61 5.92 -15.33
N TYR A 74 7.46 5.17 -14.66
CA TYR A 74 7.09 3.89 -14.08
C TYR A 74 7.15 3.89 -12.55
N ASN A 75 6.37 3.00 -11.96
CA ASN A 75 6.48 2.62 -10.57
C ASN A 75 7.46 1.46 -10.41
N TYR A 76 8.17 1.47 -9.29
CA TYR A 76 9.15 0.45 -8.93
C TYR A 76 8.95 0.03 -7.49
N LEU A 77 9.23 -1.24 -7.24
CA LEU A 77 9.40 -1.77 -5.89
C LEU A 77 10.87 -2.10 -5.70
N LEU A 78 11.54 -1.35 -4.82
CA LEU A 78 12.90 -1.62 -4.38
C LEU A 78 12.84 -2.33 -3.04
N ILE A 79 13.54 -3.46 -2.92
CA ILE A 79 13.57 -4.24 -1.68
C ILE A 79 15.02 -4.44 -1.26
N SER A 80 15.33 -4.02 -0.04
CA SER A 80 16.60 -4.31 0.63
C SER A 80 16.37 -5.40 1.67
N CYS A 81 17.11 -6.50 1.58
CA CYS A 81 16.98 -7.66 2.47
C CYS A 81 18.33 -8.37 2.60
N ILE A 82 18.83 -8.51 3.84
CA ILE A 82 20.05 -9.29 4.18
C ILE A 82 21.24 -8.96 3.25
N GLY A 83 21.51 -7.66 3.06
CA GLY A 83 22.63 -7.18 2.22
C GLY A 83 22.44 -7.40 0.72
N ARG A 84 21.23 -7.76 0.26
CA ARG A 84 20.84 -7.85 -1.15
C ARG A 84 19.80 -6.78 -1.47
N HIS A 85 19.80 -6.37 -2.74
CA HIS A 85 18.82 -5.42 -3.26
C HIS A 85 18.13 -6.04 -4.48
N PHE A 86 16.83 -5.86 -4.54
CA PHE A 86 15.98 -6.31 -5.63
C PHE A 86 15.23 -5.10 -6.17
N LYS A 87 15.12 -5.04 -7.50
CA LYS A 87 14.33 -4.02 -8.20
C LYS A 87 13.30 -4.71 -9.08
N TYR A 88 12.05 -4.32 -8.92
CA TYR A 88 10.94 -4.76 -9.76
C TYR A 88 10.33 -3.55 -10.45
N THR A 89 10.34 -3.55 -11.78
CA THR A 89 9.64 -2.55 -12.58
C THR A 89 8.17 -2.98 -12.63
N LEU A 90 7.30 -2.17 -12.07
CA LEU A 90 5.88 -2.48 -11.95
C LEU A 90 5.04 -1.84 -13.07
N GLY A 91 5.57 -0.84 -13.77
CA GLY A 91 4.83 -0.08 -14.78
C GLY A 91 3.97 1.02 -14.18
N GLU A 92 2.95 1.44 -14.92
CA GLU A 92 1.99 2.46 -14.51
C GLU A 92 0.81 1.85 -13.76
N GLY A 93 -0.03 2.71 -13.17
CA GLY A 93 -1.32 2.32 -12.60
C GLY A 93 -1.25 1.36 -11.41
N VAL A 94 -0.14 1.33 -10.65
CA VAL A 94 -0.12 0.59 -9.38
C VAL A 94 -0.99 1.32 -8.37
N ALA A 95 -2.05 0.67 -7.91
CA ALA A 95 -2.95 1.20 -6.89
C ALA A 95 -2.41 1.00 -5.49
N ASP A 96 -1.91 -0.20 -5.17
CA ASP A 96 -1.39 -0.53 -3.84
C ASP A 96 -0.44 -1.73 -3.89
N PHE A 97 0.32 -1.94 -2.81
CA PHE A 97 1.17 -3.11 -2.64
C PHE A 97 1.20 -3.59 -1.18
N LEU A 98 1.43 -4.88 -1.00
CA LEU A 98 1.65 -5.51 0.30
C LEU A 98 2.90 -6.40 0.24
N VAL A 99 3.58 -6.52 1.36
CA VAL A 99 4.68 -7.48 1.50
C VAL A 99 4.38 -8.39 2.68
N LEU A 100 4.25 -9.69 2.40
CA LEU A 100 3.97 -10.73 3.37
C LEU A 100 5.06 -11.79 3.25
N ASN A 101 5.84 -11.97 4.29
CA ASN A 101 7.02 -12.85 4.27
C ASN A 101 7.92 -12.56 3.06
N ASP A 102 8.09 -13.53 2.16
CA ASP A 102 8.96 -13.44 0.98
C ASP A 102 8.19 -13.17 -0.31
N THR A 103 6.99 -12.64 -0.19
CA THR A 103 6.12 -12.36 -1.33
C THR A 103 5.63 -10.92 -1.30
N ALA A 104 5.82 -10.19 -2.39
CA ALA A 104 5.14 -8.93 -2.63
C ALA A 104 3.87 -9.18 -3.46
N TYR A 105 2.77 -8.58 -3.03
CA TYR A 105 1.51 -8.53 -3.76
C TYR A 105 1.34 -7.11 -4.27
N VAL A 106 0.99 -6.97 -5.54
CA VAL A 106 0.79 -5.67 -6.19
C VAL A 106 -0.54 -5.69 -6.90
N ILE A 107 -1.35 -4.65 -6.72
CA ILE A 107 -2.61 -4.50 -7.41
C ILE A 107 -2.59 -3.26 -8.29
N TYR A 108 -3.23 -3.37 -9.44
CA TYR A 108 -3.27 -2.32 -10.46
C TYR A 108 -4.66 -1.71 -10.55
N SER A 109 -4.71 -0.39 -10.73
CA SER A 109 -5.91 0.35 -11.09
C SER A 109 -6.30 0.14 -12.56
N GLU A 110 -7.42 0.71 -12.97
CA GLU A 110 -7.89 0.71 -14.36
C GLU A 110 -6.79 1.17 -15.33
N GLU A 111 -6.07 2.25 -15.00
CA GLU A 111 -4.97 2.77 -15.83
C GLU A 111 -3.86 1.74 -16.06
N GLY A 112 -3.56 0.92 -15.06
CA GLY A 112 -2.58 -0.16 -15.18
C GLY A 112 -3.10 -1.34 -15.97
N MET A 113 -4.34 -1.78 -15.71
CA MET A 113 -4.92 -2.98 -16.32
C MET A 113 -5.31 -2.78 -17.78
N PHE A 114 -5.92 -1.62 -18.10
CA PHE A 114 -6.54 -1.34 -19.40
C PHE A 114 -5.95 -0.12 -20.11
N GLY A 115 -4.87 0.45 -19.55
CA GLY A 115 -4.21 1.65 -20.06
C GLY A 115 -3.57 1.46 -21.45
N SER A 116 -2.61 2.32 -21.79
CA SER A 116 -1.98 2.32 -23.11
C SER A 116 -1.22 1.04 -23.42
N GLU A 117 -1.01 0.75 -24.74
CA GLU A 117 -0.16 -0.37 -25.20
C GLU A 117 1.29 -0.30 -24.69
N GLU A 118 1.70 0.84 -24.14
CA GLU A 118 3.02 1.05 -23.54
C GLU A 118 3.14 0.47 -22.11
N ASN A 119 2.01 0.11 -21.49
CA ASN A 119 2.01 -0.54 -20.18
C ASN A 119 2.68 -1.91 -20.22
N LEU A 120 3.36 -2.24 -19.14
CA LEU A 120 3.98 -3.57 -19.02
C LEU A 120 2.88 -4.64 -18.99
N PRO A 121 3.03 -5.76 -19.71
CA PRO A 121 2.05 -6.85 -19.71
C PRO A 121 1.69 -7.38 -18.32
N ILE A 122 2.59 -7.20 -17.36
CA ILE A 122 2.38 -7.59 -15.96
C ILE A 122 1.19 -6.86 -15.31
N ALA A 123 0.93 -5.60 -15.68
CA ALA A 123 -0.18 -4.81 -15.13
C ALA A 123 -1.55 -5.37 -15.54
N GLN A 124 -1.65 -5.98 -16.72
CA GLN A 124 -2.88 -6.59 -17.23
C GLN A 124 -3.37 -7.78 -16.40
N LEU A 125 -2.52 -8.31 -15.51
CA LEU A 125 -2.88 -9.40 -14.59
C LEU A 125 -3.68 -8.91 -13.36
N GLY A 126 -3.89 -7.61 -13.21
CA GLY A 126 -4.68 -6.97 -12.15
C GLY A 126 -4.05 -7.11 -10.76
N LEU A 127 -4.14 -8.29 -10.15
CA LEU A 127 -3.43 -8.62 -8.91
C LEU A 127 -2.33 -9.64 -9.20
N ILE A 128 -1.11 -9.30 -8.82
CA ILE A 128 0.05 -10.17 -8.97
C ILE A 128 0.71 -10.48 -7.63
N LYS A 129 1.41 -11.59 -7.59
CA LYS A 129 2.41 -11.87 -6.57
C LYS A 129 3.79 -11.94 -7.20
N ILE A 130 4.78 -11.45 -6.48
CA ILE A 130 6.20 -11.48 -6.82
C ILE A 130 6.93 -12.24 -5.71
N ASP A 131 7.59 -13.34 -6.05
CA ASP A 131 8.55 -13.96 -5.15
C ASP A 131 9.79 -13.08 -5.07
N ILE A 132 10.10 -12.56 -3.89
CA ILE A 132 11.14 -11.53 -3.70
C ILE A 132 12.53 -12.06 -4.06
N PHE A 133 12.82 -13.35 -3.85
CA PHE A 133 14.16 -13.88 -4.06
C PHE A 133 14.39 -14.42 -5.47
N THR A 134 13.36 -14.96 -6.07
CA THR A 134 13.46 -15.56 -7.41
C THR A 134 13.04 -14.63 -8.53
N GLY A 135 12.27 -13.57 -8.21
CA GLY A 135 11.66 -12.66 -9.17
C GLY A 135 10.50 -13.30 -9.94
N GLY A 136 10.03 -14.47 -9.52
CA GLY A 136 8.90 -15.15 -10.15
C GLY A 136 7.61 -14.35 -9.98
N ILE A 137 6.95 -14.02 -11.08
CA ILE A 137 5.70 -13.24 -11.10
C ILE A 137 4.55 -14.14 -11.53
N THR A 138 3.42 -14.03 -10.85
CA THR A 138 2.20 -14.79 -11.13
C THR A 138 0.97 -13.92 -10.96
N GLY A 139 0.08 -13.88 -11.95
CA GLY A 139 -1.26 -13.32 -11.82
C GLY A 139 -2.12 -14.17 -10.89
N LEU A 140 -2.97 -13.52 -10.12
CA LEU A 140 -3.80 -14.17 -9.11
C LEU A 140 -5.30 -14.11 -9.42
N LEU A 141 -5.71 -13.28 -10.36
CA LEU A 141 -7.10 -13.14 -10.77
C LEU A 141 -7.35 -13.91 -12.06
N ASP A 142 -8.51 -14.55 -12.13
CA ASP A 142 -8.98 -15.18 -13.36
C ASP A 142 -9.57 -14.13 -14.32
N ASP A 143 -9.55 -14.38 -15.62
CA ASP A 143 -10.06 -13.47 -16.66
C ASP A 143 -11.48 -13.02 -16.37
N SER A 144 -12.35 -13.94 -15.90
CA SER A 144 -13.75 -13.63 -15.56
C SER A 144 -13.88 -12.61 -14.39
N ILE A 145 -12.89 -12.51 -13.55
CA ILE A 145 -12.85 -11.51 -12.47
C ILE A 145 -12.30 -10.20 -13.01
N LEU A 146 -11.22 -10.27 -13.80
CA LEU A 146 -10.62 -9.09 -14.43
C LEU A 146 -11.64 -8.33 -15.30
N GLU A 147 -12.50 -9.03 -16.03
CA GLU A 147 -13.57 -8.43 -16.84
C GLU A 147 -14.64 -7.68 -16.01
N THR A 148 -14.74 -7.96 -14.71
CA THR A 148 -15.69 -7.29 -13.80
C THR A 148 -15.06 -6.15 -12.99
N LEU A 149 -13.73 -6.07 -12.98
CA LEU A 149 -13.00 -5.01 -12.30
C LEU A 149 -12.92 -3.79 -13.21
N ILE A 150 -13.45 -2.67 -12.76
CA ILE A 150 -13.30 -1.40 -13.46
C ILE A 150 -12.19 -0.60 -12.86
N ASP A 151 -12.22 -0.41 -11.54
CA ASP A 151 -11.14 0.25 -10.86
C ASP A 151 -10.87 -0.39 -9.50
N VAL A 152 -9.64 -0.24 -9.04
CA VAL A 152 -9.18 -0.76 -7.75
C VAL A 152 -8.46 0.36 -6.99
N HIS A 153 -8.79 0.51 -5.71
CA HIS A 153 -8.25 1.57 -4.90
C HIS A 153 -7.12 1.14 -3.97
N THR A 154 -7.32 0.04 -3.26
CA THR A 154 -6.42 -0.39 -2.21
C THR A 154 -6.65 -1.85 -1.88
N MET A 155 -5.70 -2.44 -1.19
CA MET A 155 -5.84 -3.77 -0.62
C MET A 155 -5.33 -3.81 0.81
N SER A 156 -5.92 -4.68 1.59
CA SER A 156 -5.49 -4.97 2.96
C SER A 156 -5.42 -6.46 3.17
N CYS A 157 -4.55 -6.91 4.06
CA CYS A 157 -4.37 -8.33 4.32
C CYS A 157 -4.46 -8.63 5.80
N ASN A 158 -5.27 -9.60 6.14
CA ASN A 158 -5.13 -10.33 7.39
C ASN A 158 -4.33 -11.62 7.16
N ASN A 159 -4.18 -12.45 8.18
CA ASN A 159 -3.36 -13.68 8.11
C ASN A 159 -3.76 -14.67 7.00
N LYS A 160 -4.95 -14.55 6.40
CA LYS A 160 -5.51 -15.55 5.48
C LYS A 160 -6.07 -14.97 4.19
N THR A 161 -6.41 -13.70 4.17
CA THR A 161 -7.20 -13.09 3.10
C THR A 161 -6.63 -11.74 2.72
N ILE A 162 -6.40 -11.53 1.43
CA ILE A 162 -6.22 -10.20 0.86
C ILE A 162 -7.62 -9.71 0.48
N ARG A 163 -8.06 -8.64 1.11
CA ARG A 163 -9.29 -7.93 0.77
C ARG A 163 -8.96 -6.74 -0.12
N ILE A 164 -9.63 -6.65 -1.23
CA ILE A 164 -9.44 -5.65 -2.28
C ILE A 164 -10.67 -4.76 -2.32
N LEU A 165 -10.47 -3.45 -2.32
CA LEU A 165 -11.53 -2.47 -2.53
C LEU A 165 -11.59 -2.12 -4.01
N CYS A 166 -12.76 -2.30 -4.61
CA CYS A 166 -13.02 -2.14 -6.03
C CYS A 166 -14.25 -1.25 -6.26
N TYR A 167 -14.34 -0.69 -7.48
CA TYR A 167 -15.53 0.01 -7.98
C TYR A 167 -16.15 -0.73 -9.16
N GLU A 168 -17.47 -0.59 -9.27
CA GLU A 168 -18.25 -1.00 -10.46
C GLU A 168 -18.66 0.20 -11.32
N ASP A 169 -19.02 -0.06 -12.56
CA ASP A 169 -19.55 0.93 -13.52
C ASP A 169 -20.79 1.70 -13.01
N ASN A 170 -21.58 1.07 -12.15
CA ASN A 170 -22.77 1.68 -11.55
C ASN A 170 -22.46 2.64 -10.40
N GLY A 171 -21.17 2.75 -10.02
CA GLY A 171 -20.69 3.61 -8.93
C GLY A 171 -20.79 2.99 -7.55
N ASP A 172 -21.09 1.69 -7.45
CA ASP A 172 -21.10 0.98 -6.18
C ASP A 172 -19.70 0.49 -5.80
N ASP A 173 -19.30 0.72 -4.55
CA ASP A 173 -18.10 0.15 -3.98
C ASP A 173 -18.36 -1.32 -3.61
N PHE A 174 -17.37 -2.17 -3.83
CA PHE A 174 -17.42 -3.54 -3.37
C PHE A 174 -16.05 -4.05 -2.94
N THR A 175 -16.02 -5.13 -2.15
CA THR A 175 -14.77 -5.82 -1.84
C THR A 175 -14.74 -7.21 -2.47
N LEU A 176 -13.53 -7.62 -2.86
CA LEU A 176 -13.18 -8.99 -3.23
C LEU A 176 -12.21 -9.56 -2.20
N ASP A 177 -12.46 -10.77 -1.78
CA ASP A 177 -11.56 -11.50 -0.89
C ASP A 177 -10.77 -12.56 -1.66
N TYR A 178 -9.45 -12.40 -1.74
CA TYR A 178 -8.54 -13.44 -2.23
C TYR A 178 -8.01 -14.26 -1.04
N ASP A 179 -8.37 -15.53 -1.00
CA ASP A 179 -7.93 -16.46 0.05
C ASP A 179 -6.54 -17.00 -0.25
N LEU A 180 -5.58 -16.70 0.62
CA LEU A 180 -4.18 -17.09 0.47
C LEU A 180 -3.95 -18.60 0.54
N THR A 181 -4.84 -19.34 1.22
CA THR A 181 -4.72 -20.79 1.41
C THR A 181 -5.24 -21.52 0.18
N SER A 182 -6.48 -21.22 -0.24
CA SER A 182 -7.10 -21.86 -1.41
C SER A 182 -6.65 -21.28 -2.73
N LYS A 183 -5.98 -20.10 -2.71
CA LYS A 183 -5.53 -19.33 -3.88
C LYS A 183 -6.67 -19.01 -4.84
N LYS A 184 -7.82 -18.62 -4.31
CA LYS A 184 -9.02 -18.27 -5.07
C LYS A 184 -9.65 -17.00 -4.53
N VAL A 185 -10.28 -16.28 -5.43
CA VAL A 185 -11.19 -15.22 -5.04
C VAL A 185 -12.44 -15.86 -4.43
N ARG A 186 -12.80 -15.36 -3.26
CA ARG A 186 -14.04 -15.70 -2.57
C ARG A 186 -14.86 -14.42 -2.50
N ASN A 187 -16.04 -14.44 -2.11
CA ASN A 187 -16.90 -13.35 -1.68
C ASN A 187 -16.71 -12.01 -2.44
N LYS A 188 -17.71 -11.63 -3.15
CA LYS A 188 -17.94 -10.24 -3.55
C LYS A 188 -18.94 -9.65 -2.57
N VAL A 189 -18.57 -8.56 -1.88
CA VAL A 189 -19.43 -7.88 -0.92
C VAL A 189 -19.64 -6.44 -1.37
N VAL A 190 -20.87 -6.10 -1.73
CA VAL A 190 -21.26 -4.72 -2.08
C VAL A 190 -21.31 -3.87 -0.82
N ILE A 191 -20.76 -2.67 -0.89
CA ILE A 191 -20.67 -1.73 0.21
C ILE A 191 -21.73 -0.64 -0.01
N ASN A 192 -22.58 -0.42 0.99
CA ASN A 192 -23.66 0.58 0.91
C ASN A 192 -23.25 1.97 1.45
N TYR A 193 -21.95 2.23 1.59
CA TYR A 193 -21.38 3.48 2.06
C TYR A 193 -20.02 3.71 1.38
N THR A 194 -19.61 4.96 1.26
CA THR A 194 -18.34 5.29 0.59
C THR A 194 -17.13 4.92 1.44
N VAL A 195 -16.10 4.37 0.80
CA VAL A 195 -14.84 3.93 1.40
C VAL A 195 -13.68 4.45 0.56
N ASP A 196 -12.71 5.14 1.21
CA ASP A 196 -11.50 5.64 0.55
C ASP A 196 -10.30 4.68 0.74
N GLY A 197 -10.41 3.74 1.71
CA GLY A 197 -9.32 2.82 1.99
C GLY A 197 -9.68 1.73 2.98
N LEU A 198 -8.88 0.66 2.97
CA LEU A 198 -9.02 -0.49 3.85
C LEU A 198 -7.73 -0.72 4.64
N VAL A 199 -7.88 -1.16 5.87
CA VAL A 199 -6.78 -1.65 6.69
C VAL A 199 -7.23 -2.86 7.51
N SER A 200 -6.33 -3.80 7.75
CA SER A 200 -6.59 -4.96 8.59
C SER A 200 -5.68 -4.99 9.81
N VAL A 201 -6.24 -5.38 10.95
CA VAL A 201 -5.50 -5.54 12.20
C VAL A 201 -5.90 -6.90 12.82
N GLY A 202 -5.01 -7.86 12.79
CA GLY A 202 -5.35 -9.23 13.14
C GLY A 202 -6.48 -9.76 12.24
N ASP A 203 -7.59 -10.16 12.85
CA ASP A 203 -8.76 -10.67 12.11
C ASP A 203 -9.82 -9.57 11.82
N ASN A 204 -9.56 -8.31 12.21
CA ASN A 204 -10.49 -7.21 12.01
C ASN A 204 -10.15 -6.44 10.74
N PHE A 205 -11.18 -5.96 10.05
CA PHE A 205 -11.05 -5.00 8.96
C PHE A 205 -11.58 -3.64 9.39
N TYR A 206 -10.95 -2.60 8.86
CA TYR A 206 -11.34 -1.21 9.06
C TYR A 206 -11.46 -0.54 7.71
N ALA A 207 -12.60 0.13 7.48
CA ALA A 207 -12.86 0.93 6.30
C ALA A 207 -12.68 2.41 6.66
N CYS A 208 -11.97 3.15 5.86
CA CYS A 208 -11.70 4.57 6.07
C CYS A 208 -12.48 5.40 5.06
N TYR A 209 -13.18 6.44 5.54
CA TYR A 209 -13.83 7.43 4.70
C TYR A 209 -13.74 8.82 5.33
N ARG A 210 -13.05 9.74 4.67
CA ARG A 210 -12.79 11.07 5.21
C ARG A 210 -12.17 10.99 6.62
N ASN A 211 -12.73 11.73 7.58
CA ASN A 211 -12.29 11.72 8.97
C ASN A 211 -12.91 10.60 9.84
N ARG A 212 -13.39 9.53 9.21
CA ARG A 212 -14.04 8.40 9.90
C ARG A 212 -13.34 7.08 9.58
N ILE A 213 -13.24 6.24 10.58
CA ILE A 213 -12.74 4.88 10.47
C ILE A 213 -13.81 3.97 11.04
N TYR A 214 -14.24 2.99 10.26
CA TYR A 214 -15.27 2.03 10.63
C TYR A 214 -14.64 0.66 10.86
N GLN A 215 -14.79 0.09 12.04
CA GLN A 215 -14.56 -1.34 12.20
C GLN A 215 -15.70 -2.10 11.52
N VAL A 216 -15.34 -3.02 10.62
CA VAL A 216 -16.32 -3.77 9.82
C VAL A 216 -16.12 -5.28 10.00
N ASN A 217 -17.20 -6.04 9.77
CA ASN A 217 -17.13 -7.49 9.69
C ASN A 217 -16.78 -7.97 8.27
N GLU A 218 -16.77 -9.28 8.06
CA GLU A 218 -16.52 -9.89 6.75
C GLU A 218 -17.53 -9.45 5.68
N SER A 219 -18.75 -9.13 6.07
CA SER A 219 -19.82 -8.63 5.19
C SER A 219 -19.82 -7.10 5.05
N MET A 220 -18.75 -6.42 5.47
CA MET A 220 -18.61 -4.97 5.46
C MET A 220 -19.68 -4.21 6.27
N GLU A 221 -20.36 -4.85 7.21
CA GLU A 221 -21.28 -4.17 8.12
C GLU A 221 -20.50 -3.45 9.22
N ILE A 222 -20.86 -2.19 9.46
CA ILE A 222 -20.21 -1.33 10.47
C ILE A 222 -20.56 -1.84 11.86
N LYS A 223 -19.54 -2.10 12.67
CA LYS A 223 -19.64 -2.48 14.09
C LYS A 223 -19.34 -1.31 15.02
N GLU A 224 -18.33 -0.53 14.67
CA GLU A 224 -17.87 0.58 15.47
C GLU A 224 -17.37 1.71 14.58
N GLU A 225 -17.51 2.96 15.03
CA GLU A 225 -17.04 4.16 14.34
C GLU A 225 -16.03 4.90 15.21
N ILE A 226 -14.94 5.29 14.60
CA ILE A 226 -13.88 6.11 15.18
C ILE A 226 -13.85 7.43 14.39
N ILE A 227 -13.96 8.55 15.08
CA ILE A 227 -13.94 9.87 14.44
C ILE A 227 -12.58 10.52 14.71
N ILE A 228 -11.87 10.83 13.63
CA ILE A 228 -10.67 11.65 13.67
C ILE A 228 -11.09 13.13 13.83
N ASP A 229 -10.36 13.89 14.63
CA ASP A 229 -10.58 15.33 14.75
C ASP A 229 -10.58 15.99 13.38
N LYS A 230 -11.67 16.70 13.06
CA LYS A 230 -11.87 17.29 11.74
C LYS A 230 -10.76 18.27 11.37
N LYS A 231 -10.24 19.04 12.33
CA LYS A 231 -9.16 19.99 12.06
C LYS A 231 -7.89 19.27 11.64
N VAL A 232 -7.55 18.15 12.30
CA VAL A 232 -6.38 17.33 11.94
C VAL A 232 -6.54 16.75 10.55
N TYR A 233 -7.75 16.29 10.19
CA TYR A 233 -8.06 15.79 8.88
C TYR A 233 -7.93 16.86 7.79
N ASP A 234 -8.53 18.04 8.02
CA ASP A 234 -8.55 19.14 7.05
C ASP A 234 -7.14 19.76 6.83
N GLU A 235 -6.23 19.65 7.81
CA GLU A 235 -4.85 20.12 7.73
C GLU A 235 -3.91 19.07 7.09
N ALA A 236 -4.35 17.85 6.87
CA ALA A 236 -3.55 16.81 6.24
C ALA A 236 -3.37 17.05 4.75
N SER A 237 -2.14 16.99 4.27
CA SER A 237 -1.79 17.06 2.85
C SER A 237 -1.89 15.69 2.15
N SER A 238 -1.75 14.61 2.92
CA SER A 238 -1.93 13.24 2.47
C SER A 238 -2.42 12.34 3.60
N ILE A 239 -3.09 11.26 3.23
CA ILE A 239 -3.54 10.21 4.14
C ILE A 239 -3.01 8.89 3.59
N SER A 240 -2.27 8.19 4.43
CA SER A 240 -1.72 6.87 4.09
C SER A 240 -2.25 5.83 5.08
N ILE A 241 -2.53 4.65 4.58
CA ILE A 241 -3.12 3.57 5.35
C ILE A 241 -2.21 2.35 5.19
N GLY A 242 -1.81 1.75 6.29
CA GLY A 242 -0.99 0.56 6.21
C GLY A 242 -0.98 -0.24 7.50
N TYR A 243 -0.92 -1.55 7.38
CA TYR A 243 -0.93 -2.53 8.48
C TYR A 243 -2.00 -2.23 9.56
N SER A 244 -1.63 -1.55 10.63
CA SER A 244 -2.51 -1.31 11.78
C SER A 244 -2.71 0.18 12.08
N GLU A 245 -2.43 1.05 11.11
CA GLU A 245 -2.37 2.49 11.34
C GLU A 245 -2.95 3.29 10.19
N VAL A 246 -3.53 4.44 10.52
CA VAL A 246 -3.87 5.52 9.59
C VAL A 246 -2.98 6.70 9.92
N VAL A 247 -2.25 7.19 8.92
CA VAL A 247 -1.30 8.29 9.05
C VAL A 247 -1.79 9.48 8.25
N LEU A 248 -2.03 10.60 8.93
CA LEU A 248 -2.37 11.87 8.33
C LEU A 248 -1.11 12.74 8.34
N GLU A 249 -0.58 13.00 7.17
CA GLU A 249 0.62 13.80 6.98
C GLU A 249 0.23 15.26 6.71
N SER A 250 0.81 16.18 7.47
CA SER A 250 0.75 17.61 7.21
C SER A 250 2.15 18.17 6.88
N GLU A 251 2.24 19.46 6.63
CA GLU A 251 3.54 20.10 6.35
C GLU A 251 4.57 19.88 7.47
N ASN A 252 4.13 19.86 8.73
CA ASN A 252 5.01 19.89 9.89
C ASN A 252 4.95 18.65 10.77
N GLU A 253 3.97 17.77 10.59
CA GLU A 253 3.79 16.62 11.48
C GLU A 253 3.12 15.42 10.80
N PHE A 254 3.34 14.24 11.39
CA PHE A 254 2.57 13.03 11.14
C PHE A 254 1.61 12.82 12.32
N ASN A 255 0.33 12.71 12.04
CA ASN A 255 -0.71 12.35 13.01
C ASN A 255 -1.11 10.90 12.80
N ILE A 256 -0.90 10.05 13.81
CA ILE A 256 -1.02 8.60 13.68
C ILE A 256 -2.17 8.10 14.53
N VAL A 257 -3.10 7.40 13.91
CA VAL A 257 -4.19 6.67 14.56
C VAL A 257 -3.83 5.19 14.56
N GLN A 258 -3.50 4.65 15.74
CA GLN A 258 -3.18 3.23 15.90
C GLN A 258 -4.44 2.43 16.16
N LEU A 259 -4.83 1.56 15.23
CA LEU A 259 -6.04 0.75 15.30
C LEU A 259 -5.88 -0.47 16.19
N SER A 260 -4.66 -0.96 16.38
CA SER A 260 -4.36 -2.10 17.26
C SER A 260 -4.56 -1.80 18.75
N LYS A 261 -4.79 -0.54 19.11
CA LYS A 261 -5.04 -0.09 20.50
C LYS A 261 -6.52 0.24 20.77
N LEU A 262 -7.35 -0.01 19.81
CA LEU A 262 -8.78 0.17 19.86
C LEU A 262 -9.45 -1.20 19.99
#